data_b35a2e9b12eabbd26cf3f33d893a3651
#
_entry.id   b35a2e9b12eabbd26cf3f33d893a3651
#
_cell.length_a   1.000
_cell.length_b   1.000
_cell.length_c   1.000
_cell.angle_alpha   90.00
_cell.angle_beta   90.00
_cell.angle_gamma   90.00
#
_symmetry.space_group_name_H-M   'P 1'
#
loop_
_entity.id
_entity.type
_entity.pdbx_description
1 polymer ?
#
loop_
_entity_poly.entity_id
_entity_poly.type
_entity_poly.pdbx_seq_one_letter_code
_entity_poly.pdbx_strand_id
1 'polypeptide(L)'
;MTRAVEIVVVLSAVLFVGYGSLVLFTGGMREEFERFGLARFRRATGALEVLGGAGLLVGLLRTEVLVLASGGLAALMLLGVITRIRVRDGLVETLPALALMVANAFILTVALAAL
;
A
#
# COMPACT_ATOMS: atom_id res chain seq x y z
N MET A 1 -3.46 -19.55 8.36
CA MET A 1 -3.91 -18.15 8.38
C MET A 1 -5.40 -18.13 8.67
N THR A 2 -5.84 -17.27 9.55
CA THR A 2 -7.26 -17.19 9.88
C THR A 2 -8.05 -16.52 8.76
N ARG A 3 -9.37 -16.76 8.73
CA ARG A 3 -10.24 -16.12 7.75
C ARG A 3 -10.24 -14.60 7.89
N ALA A 4 -10.15 -14.09 9.12
CA ALA A 4 -10.07 -12.64 9.35
C ALA A 4 -8.84 -12.03 8.69
N VAL A 5 -7.69 -12.67 8.80
CA VAL A 5 -6.44 -12.21 8.16
C VAL A 5 -6.58 -12.27 6.64
N GLU A 6 -7.17 -13.34 6.10
CA GLU A 6 -7.40 -13.47 4.66
C GLU A 6 -8.28 -12.33 4.13
N ILE A 7 -9.32 -11.94 4.88
CA ILE A 7 -10.18 -10.82 4.52
C ILE A 7 -9.37 -9.52 4.47
N VAL A 8 -8.53 -9.27 5.46
CA VAL A 8 -7.67 -8.08 5.48
C VAL A 8 -6.73 -8.07 4.28
N VAL A 9 -6.15 -9.21 3.94
CA VAL A 9 -5.27 -9.35 2.77
C VAL A 9 -6.02 -9.01 1.49
N VAL A 10 -7.21 -9.59 1.28
CA VAL A 10 -8.00 -9.36 0.06
C VAL A 10 -8.44 -7.91 -0.04
N LEU A 11 -8.95 -7.33 1.04
CA LEU A 11 -9.37 -5.93 1.05
C LEU A 11 -8.20 -4.99 0.73
N SER A 12 -7.06 -5.23 1.35
CA SER A 12 -5.86 -4.45 1.09
C SER A 12 -5.43 -4.59 -0.38
N ALA A 13 -5.44 -5.81 -0.91
CA ALA A 13 -5.07 -6.07 -2.30
C ALA A 13 -5.99 -5.32 -3.28
N VAL A 14 -7.29 -5.38 -3.06
CA VAL A 14 -8.27 -4.71 -3.91
C VAL A 14 -8.04 -3.20 -3.89
N LEU A 15 -7.81 -2.62 -2.71
CA LEU A 15 -7.56 -1.19 -2.58
C LEU A 15 -6.28 -0.78 -3.30
N PHE A 16 -5.18 -1.52 -3.14
CA PHE A 16 -3.92 -1.18 -3.79
C PHE A 16 -3.98 -1.34 -5.31
N VAL A 17 -4.58 -2.42 -5.79
CA VAL A 17 -4.75 -2.59 -7.25
C VAL A 17 -5.65 -1.49 -7.81
N GLY A 18 -6.73 -1.17 -7.10
CA GLY A 18 -7.65 -0.11 -7.53
C GLY A 18 -6.99 1.26 -7.56
N TYR A 19 -6.38 1.69 -6.45
CA TYR A 19 -5.72 3.00 -6.38
C TYR A 19 -4.52 3.08 -7.32
N GLY A 20 -3.70 2.03 -7.36
CA GLY A 20 -2.55 2.00 -8.25
C GLY A 20 -2.94 2.08 -9.72
N SER A 21 -4.02 1.41 -10.10
CA SER A 21 -4.55 1.47 -11.46
C SER A 21 -5.06 2.87 -11.80
N LEU A 22 -5.76 3.52 -10.87
CA LEU A 22 -6.21 4.90 -11.06
C LEU A 22 -5.02 5.85 -11.28
N VAL A 23 -3.95 5.67 -10.50
CA VAL A 23 -2.74 6.48 -10.64
C VAL A 23 -2.06 6.22 -11.99
N LEU A 24 -1.96 4.96 -12.44
CA LEU A 24 -1.28 4.60 -13.67
C LEU A 24 -2.04 4.99 -14.94
N PHE A 25 -3.35 4.76 -14.95
CA PHE A 25 -4.15 4.84 -16.19
C PHE A 25 -5.03 6.07 -16.27
N THR A 26 -5.12 6.86 -15.21
CA THR A 26 -5.83 8.14 -15.19
C THR A 26 -4.91 9.19 -14.60
N GLY A 27 -5.39 10.39 -14.40
CA GLY A 27 -4.61 11.44 -13.73
C GLY A 27 -4.67 11.37 -12.21
N GLY A 28 -4.98 10.22 -11.63
CA GLY A 28 -5.13 10.06 -10.19
C GLY A 28 -3.90 10.52 -9.41
N MET A 29 -4.12 11.29 -8.35
CA MET A 29 -3.11 11.83 -7.46
C MET A 29 -2.07 12.76 -8.12
N ARG A 30 -2.35 13.27 -9.32
CA ARG A 30 -1.39 14.15 -10.01
C ARG A 30 -1.11 15.41 -9.20
N GLU A 31 -2.17 16.08 -8.72
CA GLU A 31 -2.03 17.30 -7.93
C GLU A 31 -1.30 17.04 -6.61
N GLU A 32 -1.61 15.94 -5.94
CA GLU A 32 -0.97 15.57 -4.68
C GLU A 32 0.52 15.36 -4.88
N PHE A 33 0.93 14.60 -5.90
CA PHE A 33 2.35 14.37 -6.17
C PHE A 33 3.09 15.63 -6.60
N GLU A 34 2.44 16.52 -7.33
CA GLU A 34 3.01 17.83 -7.65
C GLU A 34 3.24 18.66 -6.38
N ARG A 35 2.25 18.68 -5.48
CA ARG A 35 2.34 19.37 -4.20
C ARG A 35 3.42 18.79 -3.31
N PHE A 36 3.64 17.46 -3.38
CA PHE A 36 4.70 16.78 -2.63
C PHE A 36 6.09 17.05 -3.20
N GLY A 37 6.20 17.59 -4.42
CA GLY A 37 7.47 17.73 -5.12
C GLY A 37 7.98 16.39 -5.67
N LEU A 38 7.09 15.43 -5.85
CA LEU A 38 7.42 14.06 -6.25
C LEU A 38 6.68 13.62 -7.52
N ALA A 39 6.34 14.57 -8.41
CA ALA A 39 5.54 14.29 -9.60
C ALA A 39 6.15 13.18 -10.47
N ARG A 40 7.48 13.12 -10.57
CA ARG A 40 8.18 12.09 -11.36
C ARG A 40 8.01 10.68 -10.81
N PHE A 41 7.64 10.53 -9.53
CA PHE A 41 7.48 9.23 -8.87
C PHE A 41 6.03 8.74 -8.86
N ARG A 42 5.09 9.51 -9.39
CA ARG A 42 3.67 9.17 -9.34
C ARG A 42 3.38 7.81 -9.99
N ARG A 43 3.83 7.62 -11.23
CA ARG A 43 3.57 6.37 -11.95
C ARG A 43 4.32 5.20 -11.35
N ALA A 44 5.55 5.42 -10.89
CA ALA A 44 6.31 4.37 -10.19
C ALA A 44 5.58 3.92 -8.93
N THR A 45 5.03 4.85 -8.16
CA THR A 45 4.25 4.54 -6.96
C THR A 45 3.01 3.73 -7.31
N GLY A 46 2.27 4.15 -8.33
CA GLY A 46 1.09 3.41 -8.80
C GLY A 46 1.44 1.99 -9.24
N ALA A 47 2.55 1.81 -9.96
CA ALA A 47 3.01 0.49 -10.38
C ALA A 47 3.37 -0.39 -9.18
N LEU A 48 4.04 0.17 -8.18
CA LEU A 48 4.38 -0.56 -6.95
C LEU A 48 3.13 -0.97 -6.17
N GLU A 49 2.10 -0.10 -6.14
CA GLU A 49 0.83 -0.43 -5.49
C GLU A 49 0.13 -1.59 -6.19
N VAL A 50 0.08 -1.59 -7.52
CA VAL A 50 -0.52 -2.69 -8.29
C VAL A 50 0.26 -3.97 -8.08
N LEU A 51 1.57 -3.92 -8.19
CA LEU A 51 2.43 -5.09 -7.99
C LEU A 51 2.31 -5.62 -6.55
N GLY A 52 2.30 -4.74 -5.57
CA GLY A 52 2.15 -5.12 -4.18
C GLY A 52 0.79 -5.74 -3.91
N GLY A 53 -0.28 -5.15 -4.44
CA GLY A 53 -1.63 -5.71 -4.31
C GLY A 53 -1.75 -7.09 -4.95
N ALA A 54 -1.23 -7.26 -6.16
CA ALA A 54 -1.17 -8.56 -6.82
C ALA A 54 -0.34 -9.55 -6.00
N GLY A 55 0.77 -9.09 -5.43
CA GLY A 55 1.63 -9.88 -4.56
C GLY A 55 0.92 -10.35 -3.29
N LEU A 56 0.05 -9.52 -2.72
CA LEU A 56 -0.76 -9.94 -1.57
C LEU A 56 -1.68 -11.12 -1.94
N LEU A 57 -2.29 -11.08 -3.12
CA LEU A 57 -3.16 -12.17 -3.57
C LEU A 57 -2.37 -13.46 -3.79
N VAL A 58 -1.22 -13.38 -4.45
CA VAL A 58 -0.32 -14.52 -4.61
C VAL A 58 0.18 -14.99 -3.24
N GLY A 59 0.37 -14.06 -2.32
CA GLY A 59 0.80 -14.33 -0.95
C GLY A 59 -0.18 -15.18 -0.14
N LEU A 60 -1.45 -15.24 -0.53
CA LEU A 60 -2.40 -16.17 0.08
C LEU A 60 -2.00 -17.63 -0.17
N LEU A 61 -1.23 -17.89 -1.21
CA LEU A 61 -0.74 -19.23 -1.58
C LEU A 61 0.72 -19.46 -1.15
N ARG A 62 1.49 -18.39 -0.97
CA ARG A 62 2.93 -18.47 -0.68
C ARG A 62 3.31 -17.45 0.39
N THR A 63 3.67 -17.93 1.57
CA THR A 63 4.00 -17.08 2.72
C THR A 63 5.15 -16.12 2.43
N GLU A 64 6.18 -16.57 1.71
CA GLU A 64 7.33 -15.73 1.37
C GLU A 64 6.91 -14.52 0.52
N VAL A 65 5.99 -14.73 -0.42
CA VAL A 65 5.47 -13.66 -1.26
C VAL A 65 4.65 -12.70 -0.41
N LEU A 66 3.88 -13.22 0.54
CA LEU A 66 3.08 -12.38 1.44
C LEU A 66 3.98 -11.47 2.29
N VAL A 67 5.10 -11.99 2.80
CA VAL A 67 6.07 -11.18 3.54
C VAL A 67 6.62 -10.04 2.69
N LEU A 68 7.04 -10.34 1.47
CA LEU A 68 7.59 -9.33 0.56
C LEU A 68 6.55 -8.27 0.18
N ALA A 69 5.35 -8.71 -0.17
CA ALA A 69 4.29 -7.79 -0.61
C ALA A 69 3.83 -6.90 0.54
N SER A 70 3.52 -7.47 1.70
CA SER A 70 3.03 -6.69 2.84
C SER A 70 4.11 -5.78 3.40
N GLY A 71 5.35 -6.25 3.48
CA GLY A 71 6.49 -5.43 3.91
C GLY A 71 6.75 -4.26 2.97
N GLY A 72 6.74 -4.53 1.67
CA GLY A 72 6.93 -3.48 0.66
C GLY A 72 5.81 -2.45 0.66
N LEU A 73 4.56 -2.89 0.76
CA LEU A 73 3.40 -1.98 0.82
C LEU A 73 3.38 -1.17 2.12
N ALA A 74 3.72 -1.79 3.26
CA ALA A 74 3.81 -1.06 4.52
C ALA A 74 4.89 0.03 4.44
N ALA A 75 6.04 -0.28 3.86
CA ALA A 75 7.10 0.70 3.65
C ALA A 75 6.67 1.83 2.72
N LEU A 76 5.97 1.49 1.63
CA LEU A 76 5.46 2.49 0.68
C LEU A 76 4.46 3.43 1.37
N MET A 77 3.56 2.88 2.18
CA MET A 77 2.58 3.69 2.92
C MET A 77 3.25 4.52 4.01
N LEU A 78 4.29 4.01 4.64
CA LEU A 78 5.08 4.78 5.59
C LEU A 78 5.70 6.02 4.92
N LEU A 79 6.26 5.84 3.73
CA LEU A 79 6.78 6.97 2.94
C LEU A 79 5.67 7.97 2.61
N GLY A 80 4.48 7.47 2.28
CA GLY A 80 3.32 8.31 2.04
C GLY A 80 2.89 9.11 3.27
N VAL A 81 2.88 8.48 4.44
CA VAL A 81 2.54 9.15 5.71
C VAL A 81 3.58 10.24 6.01
N ILE A 82 4.87 9.91 5.89
CA ILE A 82 5.95 10.86 6.14
C ILE A 82 5.85 12.05 5.19
N THR A 83 5.56 11.80 3.90
CA THR A 83 5.42 12.85 2.90
C THR A 83 4.28 13.79 3.24
N ARG A 84 3.11 13.24 3.64
CA ARG A 84 1.96 14.07 4.00
C ARG A 84 2.22 14.89 5.25
N ILE A 85 2.89 14.32 6.24
CA ILE A 85 3.30 15.08 7.45
C ILE A 85 4.25 16.19 7.05
N ARG A 86 5.21 15.92 6.18
CA ARG A 86 6.20 16.91 5.73
C ARG A 86 5.54 18.11 5.03
N VAL A 87 4.49 17.89 4.24
CA VAL A 87 3.76 18.98 3.57
C VAL A 87 2.63 19.51 4.43
N ARG A 88 2.52 19.08 5.68
CA ARG A 88 1.55 19.55 6.67
C ARG A 88 0.11 19.25 6.29
N ASP A 89 -0.13 18.09 5.68
CA ASP A 89 -1.49 17.60 5.45
C ASP A 89 -2.15 17.29 6.79
N GLY A 90 -3.47 17.46 6.83
CA GLY A 90 -4.26 17.15 8.02
C GLY A 90 -4.37 15.64 8.26
N LEU A 91 -4.95 15.30 9.41
CA LEU A 91 -5.15 13.90 9.81
C LEU A 91 -6.05 13.16 8.81
N VAL A 92 -7.13 13.81 8.34
CA VAL A 92 -8.09 13.19 7.43
C VAL A 92 -7.41 12.77 6.12
N GLU A 93 -6.57 13.63 5.56
CA GLU A 93 -5.84 13.37 4.32
C GLU A 93 -4.80 12.26 4.50
N THR A 94 -4.28 12.08 5.70
CA THR A 94 -3.25 11.09 6.01
C THR A 94 -3.84 9.74 6.38
N LEU A 95 -5.09 9.69 6.83
CA LEU A 95 -5.73 8.45 7.33
C LEU A 95 -5.68 7.28 6.35
N PRO A 96 -5.96 7.43 5.04
CA PRO A 96 -5.91 6.28 4.14
C PRO A 96 -4.55 5.60 4.11
N ALA A 97 -3.47 6.39 4.01
CA ALA A 97 -2.11 5.84 4.00
C ALA A 97 -1.75 5.21 5.35
N LEU A 98 -2.15 5.84 6.44
CA LEU A 98 -1.92 5.32 7.79
C LEU A 98 -2.65 4.01 8.01
N ALA A 99 -3.92 3.93 7.62
CA ALA A 99 -4.73 2.72 7.76
C ALA A 99 -4.14 1.57 6.96
N LEU A 100 -3.74 1.81 5.71
CA LEU A 100 -3.13 0.79 4.86
C LEU A 100 -1.75 0.38 5.37
N MET A 101 -0.99 1.31 5.93
CA MET A 101 0.29 1.02 6.57
C MET A 101 0.09 0.05 7.74
N VAL A 102 -0.84 0.35 8.62
CA VAL A 102 -1.12 -0.49 9.80
C VAL A 102 -1.62 -1.86 9.37
N ALA A 103 -2.55 -1.92 8.40
CA ALA A 103 -3.08 -3.17 7.89
C ALA A 103 -1.96 -4.06 7.32
N ASN A 104 -1.07 -3.50 6.53
CA ASN A 104 0.02 -4.26 5.93
C ASN A 104 1.11 -4.62 6.92
N ALA A 105 1.38 -3.76 7.91
CA ALA A 105 2.28 -4.10 9.02
C ALA A 105 1.73 -5.30 9.82
N PHE A 106 0.42 -5.33 10.06
CA PHE A 106 -0.23 -6.46 10.71
C PHE A 106 -0.10 -7.74 9.87
N ILE A 107 -0.38 -7.67 8.56
CA ILE A 107 -0.22 -8.81 7.66
C ILE A 107 1.23 -9.30 7.71
N LEU A 108 2.19 -8.39 7.69
CA LEU A 108 3.62 -8.73 7.74
C LEU A 108 3.96 -9.51 9.01
N THR A 109 3.45 -9.07 10.18
CA THR A 109 3.73 -9.77 11.44
C THR A 109 3.16 -11.20 11.42
N VAL A 110 1.94 -11.36 10.91
CA VAL A 110 1.31 -12.69 10.78
C VAL A 110 2.11 -13.57 9.81
N ALA A 111 2.51 -13.02 8.67
CA ALA A 111 3.26 -13.77 7.66
C ALA A 111 4.65 -14.19 8.17
N LEU A 112 5.33 -13.29 8.88
CA LEU A 112 6.64 -13.61 9.47
C LEU A 112 6.53 -14.74 10.50
N ALA A 113 5.48 -14.73 11.31
CA ALA A 113 5.24 -15.78 12.29
C ALA A 113 4.94 -17.14 11.62
N ALA A 114 4.47 -17.13 10.39
CA ALA A 114 4.11 -18.34 9.63
C ALA A 114 5.27 -18.90 8.79
N LEU A 115 6.41 -18.20 8.75
CA LEU A 115 7.58 -18.68 8.00
C LEU A 115 8.20 -19.97 8.64
#